data_c8a1cc177ec9015008884f4d0f4099c6
#
_entry.id   c8a1cc177ec9015008884f4d0f4099c6
#
_cell.length_a   1.000
_cell.length_b   1.000
_cell.length_c   1.000
_cell.angle_alpha   90.00
_cell.angle_beta   90.00
_cell.angle_gamma   90.00
#
_symmetry.space_group_name_H-M   'P 1'
#
loop_
_entity.id
_entity.type
_entity.pdbx_description
1 polymer ?
#
loop_
_entity_poly.entity_id
_entity_poly.type
_entity_poly.pdbx_seq_one_letter_code
_entity_poly.pdbx_strand_id
1 'polypeptide(L)'
;VNEPKHYHLSPDIPEHDGEPVPGLPERLPAGENLLWQGRPQGRGLTARAMGLRAITWYFGALLALQAGLGFYHGAGLVQITGGLVISGLIGLVGLGLLWSIGRAAARGAIYSITDKRVVMRVGIALPMILNIPFAVIESVARVTHADGTEDVVLRIMKPARISWIALWPHVRTASILHPEPMLRALPQADGAAQILARAIAASAGVAVQPMTAADTNTRPGHTAVTA
;
A
#
# COMPACT_ATOMS: atom_id res chain seq x y z
N VAL A 1 30.99 -9.48 23.35
CA VAL A 1 30.59 -10.22 22.13
C VAL A 1 29.10 -10.07 22.02
N ASN A 2 28.63 -9.16 21.14
CA ASN A 2 27.22 -8.97 20.87
C ASN A 2 26.78 -10.03 19.86
N GLU A 3 25.90 -10.95 20.27
CA GLU A 3 25.22 -11.85 19.34
C GLU A 3 24.36 -11.03 18.36
N PRO A 4 24.38 -11.35 17.05
CA PRO A 4 23.52 -10.70 16.08
C PRO A 4 22.06 -11.08 16.37
N LYS A 5 21.23 -10.07 16.62
CA LYS A 5 19.78 -10.24 16.75
C LYS A 5 19.24 -10.90 15.47
N HIS A 6 18.63 -12.06 15.61
CA HIS A 6 17.97 -12.76 14.52
C HIS A 6 16.82 -11.89 13.98
N TYR A 7 17.03 -11.36 12.79
CA TYR A 7 15.97 -10.69 12.02
C TYR A 7 15.04 -11.77 11.47
N HIS A 8 13.75 -11.64 11.69
CA HIS A 8 12.74 -12.45 11.02
C HIS A 8 12.74 -12.07 9.53
N LEU A 9 13.58 -12.72 8.75
CA LEU A 9 13.56 -12.66 7.29
C LEU A 9 12.46 -13.61 6.83
N SER A 10 11.48 -13.10 6.09
CA SER A 10 10.52 -13.96 5.41
C SER A 10 11.24 -14.88 4.43
N PRO A 11 10.98 -16.23 4.44
CA PRO A 11 11.77 -17.20 3.70
C PRO A 11 11.63 -17.17 2.17
N ASP A 12 10.78 -16.33 1.61
CA ASP A 12 10.50 -16.26 0.17
C ASP A 12 11.10 -15.01 -0.48
N ILE A 13 12.44 -14.91 -0.53
CA ILE A 13 13.11 -13.87 -1.32
C ILE A 13 13.94 -14.56 -2.43
N PRO A 14 13.35 -14.83 -3.61
CA PRO A 14 14.15 -15.14 -4.79
C PRO A 14 14.68 -13.84 -5.42
N GLU A 15 15.91 -13.84 -5.89
CA GLU A 15 16.51 -12.93 -6.87
C GLU A 15 17.12 -11.61 -6.38
N HIS A 16 17.92 -11.62 -5.32
CA HIS A 16 18.81 -10.48 -5.05
C HIS A 16 20.19 -10.95 -4.58
N ASP A 17 20.84 -11.76 -5.41
CA ASP A 17 22.16 -12.37 -5.14
C ASP A 17 23.33 -11.36 -5.03
N GLY A 18 23.06 -10.06 -4.96
CA GLY A 18 24.08 -9.03 -4.83
C GLY A 18 23.82 -7.95 -3.78
N GLU A 19 22.63 -7.91 -3.17
CA GLU A 19 22.31 -6.89 -2.19
C GLU A 19 22.71 -7.34 -0.77
N PRO A 20 23.51 -6.54 -0.03
CA PRO A 20 23.95 -6.90 1.33
C PRO A 20 22.81 -7.01 2.33
N VAL A 21 21.69 -6.31 2.07
CA VAL A 21 20.41 -6.44 2.77
C VAL A 21 19.30 -6.31 1.71
N PRO A 22 18.45 -7.33 1.52
CA PRO A 22 17.39 -7.27 0.52
C PRO A 22 16.53 -6.01 0.68
N GLY A 23 16.32 -5.25 -0.42
CA GLY A 23 15.51 -4.04 -0.39
C GLY A 23 16.22 -2.76 0.04
N LEU A 24 17.50 -2.82 0.38
CA LEU A 24 18.34 -1.66 0.60
C LEU A 24 19.40 -1.59 -0.51
N PRO A 25 19.65 -0.40 -1.10
CA PRO A 25 20.59 -0.25 -2.21
C PRO A 25 22.04 -0.51 -1.77
N GLU A 26 22.32 -0.24 -0.51
CA GLU A 26 23.65 -0.33 0.10
C GLU A 26 23.55 -0.81 1.54
N ARG A 27 24.67 -1.19 2.13
CA ARG A 27 24.76 -1.43 3.58
C ARG A 27 24.32 -0.18 4.34
N LEU A 28 23.62 -0.39 5.44
CA LEU A 28 23.24 0.71 6.31
C LEU A 28 24.50 1.47 6.77
N PRO A 29 24.46 2.81 6.83
CA PRO A 29 25.53 3.62 7.38
C PRO A 29 25.92 3.17 8.79
N ALA A 30 27.17 3.42 9.17
CA ALA A 30 27.64 3.12 10.52
C ALA A 30 26.74 3.81 11.57
N GLY A 31 26.23 3.04 12.54
CA GLY A 31 25.33 3.54 13.57
C GLY A 31 23.87 3.71 13.13
N GLU A 32 23.46 3.13 12.01
CA GLU A 32 22.07 2.98 11.62
C GLU A 32 21.66 1.51 11.73
N ASN A 33 20.56 1.21 12.42
CA ASN A 33 20.08 -0.13 12.67
C ASN A 33 18.75 -0.38 11.99
N LEU A 34 18.59 -1.55 11.38
CA LEU A 34 17.31 -2.01 10.85
C LEU A 34 16.44 -2.48 12.03
N LEU A 35 15.25 -1.89 12.18
CA LEU A 35 14.29 -2.24 13.23
C LEU A 35 13.24 -3.23 12.75
N TRP A 36 12.81 -3.06 11.50
CA TRP A 36 11.80 -3.92 10.89
C TRP A 36 11.92 -3.88 9.36
N GLN A 37 11.62 -5.01 8.75
CA GLN A 37 11.50 -5.13 7.31
C GLN A 37 10.35 -6.06 6.95
N GLY A 38 9.57 -5.70 5.93
CA GLY A 38 8.45 -6.51 5.50
C GLY A 38 7.96 -6.17 4.10
N ARG A 39 7.01 -6.97 3.62
CA ARG A 39 6.37 -6.83 2.30
C ARG A 39 4.88 -6.69 2.44
N PRO A 40 4.21 -6.00 1.49
CA PRO A 40 2.76 -5.95 1.47
C PRO A 40 2.17 -7.32 1.16
N GLN A 41 1.05 -7.65 1.81
CA GLN A 41 0.26 -8.82 1.43
C GLN A 41 -0.42 -8.57 0.09
N GLY A 42 -0.13 -9.42 -0.90
CA GLY A 42 -0.56 -9.22 -2.28
C GLY A 42 -2.08 -9.11 -2.45
N ARG A 43 -2.88 -9.89 -1.70
CA ARG A 43 -4.35 -9.82 -1.77
C ARG A 43 -4.88 -8.47 -1.30
N GLY A 44 -4.42 -7.99 -0.15
CA GLY A 44 -4.84 -6.72 0.43
C GLY A 44 -4.45 -5.53 -0.46
N LEU A 45 -3.21 -5.49 -0.92
CA LEU A 45 -2.74 -4.44 -1.82
C LEU A 45 -3.55 -4.42 -3.11
N THR A 46 -3.69 -5.57 -3.79
CA THR A 46 -4.38 -5.66 -5.07
C THR A 46 -5.83 -5.23 -4.96
N ALA A 47 -6.58 -5.73 -3.97
CA ALA A 47 -8.00 -5.42 -3.83
C ALA A 47 -8.26 -3.94 -3.58
N ARG A 48 -7.44 -3.30 -2.73
CA ARG A 48 -7.65 -1.90 -2.30
C ARG A 48 -6.98 -0.90 -3.23
N ALA A 49 -5.73 -1.13 -3.61
CA ALA A 49 -4.98 -0.17 -4.42
C ALA A 49 -5.46 -0.10 -5.86
N MET A 50 -5.91 -1.24 -6.42
CA MET A 50 -6.45 -1.30 -7.78
C MET A 50 -7.96 -1.01 -7.84
N GLY A 51 -8.64 -0.86 -6.71
CA GLY A 51 -10.08 -0.60 -6.68
C GLY A 51 -10.93 -1.72 -7.28
N LEU A 52 -10.45 -2.97 -7.23
CA LEU A 52 -11.11 -4.11 -7.90
C LEU A 52 -12.59 -4.25 -7.54
N ARG A 53 -12.96 -3.98 -6.28
CA ARG A 53 -14.37 -4.04 -5.86
C ARG A 53 -15.24 -3.05 -6.63
N ALA A 54 -14.81 -1.79 -6.76
CA ALA A 54 -15.56 -0.77 -7.48
C ALA A 54 -15.67 -1.11 -8.97
N ILE A 55 -14.58 -1.59 -9.57
CA ILE A 55 -14.55 -2.00 -10.98
C ILE A 55 -15.45 -3.22 -11.21
N THR A 56 -15.46 -4.20 -10.30
CA THR A 56 -16.36 -5.36 -10.40
C THR A 56 -17.83 -4.93 -10.35
N TRP A 57 -18.20 -4.03 -9.43
CA TRP A 57 -19.56 -3.50 -9.36
C TRP A 57 -19.92 -2.70 -10.62
N TYR A 58 -18.99 -1.90 -11.15
CA TYR A 58 -19.20 -1.16 -12.40
C TYR A 58 -19.49 -2.11 -13.58
N PHE A 59 -18.67 -3.16 -13.78
CA PHE A 59 -18.91 -4.13 -14.83
C PHE A 59 -20.19 -4.91 -14.60
N GLY A 60 -20.53 -5.28 -13.35
CA GLY A 60 -21.79 -5.92 -13.02
C GLY A 60 -23.01 -5.06 -13.41
N ALA A 61 -22.96 -3.77 -13.07
CA ALA A 61 -24.02 -2.82 -13.46
C ALA A 61 -24.11 -2.63 -14.98
N LEU A 62 -22.97 -2.58 -15.66
CA LEU A 62 -22.93 -2.49 -17.12
C LEU A 62 -23.57 -3.70 -17.81
N LEU A 63 -23.24 -4.91 -17.34
CA LEU A 63 -23.86 -6.14 -17.85
C LEU A 63 -25.37 -6.20 -17.58
N ALA A 64 -25.81 -5.78 -16.39
CA ALA A 64 -27.23 -5.68 -16.05
C ALA A 64 -27.97 -4.69 -16.96
N LEU A 65 -27.37 -3.53 -17.19
CA LEU A 65 -27.90 -2.51 -18.11
C LEU A 65 -28.00 -3.05 -19.54
N GLN A 66 -26.96 -3.70 -20.02
CA GLN A 66 -26.93 -4.30 -21.36
C GLN A 66 -28.05 -5.35 -21.53
N ALA A 67 -28.25 -6.21 -20.53
CA ALA A 67 -29.33 -7.19 -20.53
C ALA A 67 -30.71 -6.49 -20.56
N GLY A 68 -30.91 -5.49 -19.68
CA GLY A 68 -32.17 -4.74 -19.61
C GLY A 68 -32.51 -4.05 -20.91
N LEU A 69 -31.56 -3.39 -21.54
CA LEU A 69 -31.75 -2.75 -22.85
C LEU A 69 -32.05 -3.77 -23.96
N GLY A 70 -31.37 -4.93 -23.94
CA GLY A 70 -31.64 -6.01 -24.89
C GLY A 70 -33.08 -6.49 -24.80
N PHE A 71 -33.61 -6.72 -23.59
CA PHE A 71 -35.02 -7.10 -23.38
C PHE A 71 -35.98 -5.97 -23.78
N TYR A 72 -35.66 -4.70 -23.41
CA TYR A 72 -36.49 -3.56 -23.74
C TYR A 72 -36.67 -3.37 -25.27
N HIS A 73 -35.59 -3.60 -26.03
CA HIS A 73 -35.62 -3.49 -27.49
C HIS A 73 -36.11 -4.76 -28.18
N GLY A 74 -36.56 -5.78 -27.45
CA GLY A 74 -37.07 -7.03 -28.00
C GLY A 74 -36.01 -7.88 -28.71
N ALA A 75 -34.77 -7.77 -28.32
CA ALA A 75 -33.68 -8.60 -28.89
C ALA A 75 -33.85 -10.06 -28.53
N GLY A 76 -33.49 -10.96 -29.43
CA GLY A 76 -33.57 -12.40 -29.18
C GLY A 76 -32.59 -12.84 -28.07
N LEU A 77 -32.95 -13.90 -27.33
CA LEU A 77 -32.14 -14.43 -26.24
C LEU A 77 -30.68 -14.73 -26.67
N VAL A 78 -30.50 -15.29 -27.86
CA VAL A 78 -29.14 -15.58 -28.40
C VAL A 78 -28.30 -14.31 -28.57
N GLN A 79 -28.92 -13.23 -29.02
CA GLN A 79 -28.22 -11.95 -29.20
C GLN A 79 -27.86 -11.33 -27.86
N ILE A 80 -28.77 -11.35 -26.87
CA ILE A 80 -28.53 -10.85 -25.52
C ILE A 80 -27.42 -11.66 -24.86
N THR A 81 -27.52 -12.98 -24.84
CA THR A 81 -26.52 -13.86 -24.21
C THR A 81 -25.16 -13.75 -24.89
N GLY A 82 -25.10 -13.69 -26.22
CA GLY A 82 -23.85 -13.49 -26.95
C GLY A 82 -23.17 -12.18 -26.59
N GLY A 83 -23.93 -11.09 -26.52
CA GLY A 83 -23.40 -9.79 -26.08
C GLY A 83 -22.87 -9.81 -24.64
N LEU A 84 -23.62 -10.42 -23.72
CA LEU A 84 -23.21 -10.55 -22.31
C LEU A 84 -21.94 -11.39 -22.15
N VAL A 85 -21.80 -12.48 -22.90
CA VAL A 85 -20.60 -13.33 -22.88
C VAL A 85 -19.39 -12.54 -23.34
N ILE A 86 -19.49 -11.84 -24.46
CA ILE A 86 -18.36 -11.03 -24.99
C ILE A 86 -17.99 -9.94 -24.00
N SER A 87 -18.94 -9.14 -23.54
CA SER A 87 -18.68 -8.05 -22.56
C SER A 87 -18.14 -8.58 -21.25
N GLY A 88 -18.66 -9.72 -20.77
CA GLY A 88 -18.20 -10.40 -19.57
C GLY A 88 -16.75 -10.90 -19.69
N LEU A 89 -16.39 -11.49 -20.83
CA LEU A 89 -15.01 -11.91 -21.08
C LEU A 89 -14.04 -10.73 -21.10
N ILE A 90 -14.41 -9.61 -21.75
CA ILE A 90 -13.58 -8.39 -21.76
C ILE A 90 -13.40 -7.87 -20.32
N GLY A 91 -14.48 -7.82 -19.54
CA GLY A 91 -14.42 -7.42 -18.13
C GLY A 91 -13.54 -8.34 -17.29
N LEU A 92 -13.65 -9.66 -17.50
CA LEU A 92 -12.84 -10.67 -16.79
C LEU A 92 -11.35 -10.52 -17.12
N VAL A 93 -11.00 -10.32 -18.40
CA VAL A 93 -9.62 -10.08 -18.84
C VAL A 93 -9.08 -8.80 -18.21
N GLY A 94 -9.86 -7.71 -18.21
CA GLY A 94 -9.46 -6.43 -17.59
C GLY A 94 -9.23 -6.59 -16.09
N LEU A 95 -10.13 -7.24 -15.36
CA LEU A 95 -9.97 -7.52 -13.94
C LEU A 95 -8.76 -8.43 -13.65
N GLY A 96 -8.53 -9.44 -14.48
CA GLY A 96 -7.38 -10.33 -14.38
C GLY A 96 -6.05 -9.60 -14.59
N LEU A 97 -6.01 -8.68 -15.55
CA LEU A 97 -4.84 -7.84 -15.79
C LEU A 97 -4.55 -6.92 -14.59
N LEU A 98 -5.56 -6.22 -14.09
CA LEU A 98 -5.41 -5.36 -12.90
C LEU A 98 -4.97 -6.17 -11.66
N TRP A 99 -5.54 -7.36 -11.48
CA TRP A 99 -5.12 -8.25 -10.41
C TRP A 99 -3.65 -8.67 -10.56
N SER A 100 -3.21 -8.99 -11.77
CA SER A 100 -1.83 -9.38 -12.06
C SER A 100 -0.85 -8.24 -11.80
N ILE A 101 -1.19 -7.01 -12.22
CA ILE A 101 -0.40 -5.80 -11.96
C ILE A 101 -0.28 -5.55 -10.45
N GLY A 102 -1.39 -5.62 -9.71
CA GLY A 102 -1.37 -5.42 -8.26
C GLY A 102 -0.55 -6.47 -7.53
N ARG A 103 -0.59 -7.72 -8.00
CA ARG A 103 0.22 -8.80 -7.42
C ARG A 103 1.71 -8.62 -7.75
N ALA A 104 2.05 -8.16 -8.95
CA ALA A 104 3.43 -7.85 -9.32
C ALA A 104 3.97 -6.68 -8.47
N ALA A 105 3.17 -5.62 -8.29
CA ALA A 105 3.53 -4.49 -7.42
C ALA A 105 3.78 -4.93 -5.96
N ALA A 106 2.96 -5.84 -5.43
CA ALA A 106 3.14 -6.36 -4.09
C ALA A 106 4.43 -7.18 -3.93
N ARG A 107 4.78 -7.98 -4.96
CA ARG A 107 6.00 -8.80 -4.94
C ARG A 107 7.27 -7.96 -5.04
N GLY A 108 7.24 -6.88 -5.81
CA GLY A 108 8.38 -5.98 -5.99
C GLY A 108 8.60 -5.01 -4.82
N ALA A 109 7.63 -4.87 -3.91
CA ALA A 109 7.72 -3.91 -2.83
C ALA A 109 8.37 -4.50 -1.57
N ILE A 110 9.29 -3.74 -0.99
CA ILE A 110 9.91 -4.01 0.32
C ILE A 110 9.92 -2.70 1.12
N TYR A 111 9.47 -2.77 2.36
CA TYR A 111 9.52 -1.65 3.29
C TYR A 111 10.50 -1.96 4.41
N SER A 112 11.36 -1.03 4.73
CA SER A 112 12.34 -1.13 5.80
C SER A 112 12.21 0.06 6.73
N ILE A 113 12.17 -0.18 8.03
CA ILE A 113 12.14 0.84 9.07
C ILE A 113 13.46 0.73 9.81
N THR A 114 14.24 1.81 9.81
CA THR A 114 15.46 1.92 10.60
C THR A 114 15.23 2.77 11.83
N ASP A 115 16.27 3.04 12.60
CA ASP A 115 16.23 3.99 13.71
C ASP A 115 16.32 5.46 13.28
N LYS A 116 16.44 5.76 11.95
CA LYS A 116 16.61 7.12 11.40
C LYS A 116 15.63 7.46 10.27
N ARG A 117 15.17 6.48 9.52
CA ARG A 117 14.35 6.69 8.31
C ARG A 117 13.46 5.49 7.98
N VAL A 118 12.50 5.74 7.10
CA VAL A 118 11.76 4.70 6.40
C VAL A 118 12.30 4.58 4.98
N VAL A 119 12.63 3.38 4.56
CA VAL A 119 13.05 3.08 3.19
C VAL A 119 11.96 2.27 2.53
N MET A 120 11.45 2.76 1.40
CA MET A 120 10.45 2.07 0.60
C MET A 120 11.06 1.73 -0.75
N ARG A 121 11.27 0.45 -1.03
CA ARG A 121 11.55 -0.04 -2.37
C ARG A 121 10.24 -0.41 -3.02
N VAL A 122 9.88 0.24 -4.11
CA VAL A 122 8.63 0.05 -4.83
C VAL A 122 8.90 0.02 -6.33
N GLY A 123 7.98 -0.55 -7.10
CA GLY A 123 8.08 -0.62 -8.55
C GLY A 123 7.82 -2.04 -9.06
N ILE A 124 7.32 -2.15 -10.29
CA ILE A 124 7.01 -3.43 -10.95
C ILE A 124 8.16 -3.83 -11.88
N ALA A 125 8.48 -2.95 -12.83
CA ALA A 125 9.54 -3.18 -13.81
C ALA A 125 10.83 -2.44 -13.49
N LEU A 126 10.71 -1.24 -12.92
CA LEU A 126 11.84 -0.40 -12.49
C LEU A 126 11.74 -0.19 -10.98
N PRO A 127 12.56 -0.85 -10.19
CA PRO A 127 12.57 -0.63 -8.75
C PRO A 127 13.06 0.78 -8.44
N MET A 128 12.27 1.51 -7.66
CA MET A 128 12.60 2.82 -7.14
C MET A 128 12.73 2.74 -5.62
N ILE A 129 13.72 3.42 -5.08
CA ILE A 129 13.96 3.49 -3.65
C ILE A 129 13.64 4.90 -3.16
N LEU A 130 12.70 4.99 -2.23
CA LEU A 130 12.34 6.21 -1.55
C LEU A 130 12.87 6.18 -0.13
N ASN A 131 13.76 7.11 0.20
CA ASN A 131 14.27 7.32 1.55
C ASN A 131 13.51 8.47 2.20
N ILE A 132 12.87 8.20 3.34
CA ILE A 132 12.08 9.16 4.10
C ILE A 132 12.69 9.31 5.50
N PRO A 133 13.56 10.29 5.74
CA PRO A 133 14.08 10.56 7.08
C PRO A 133 12.97 10.93 8.05
N PHE A 134 13.07 10.54 9.31
CA PHE A 134 12.05 10.86 10.32
C PHE A 134 11.84 12.36 10.48
N ALA A 135 12.90 13.17 10.28
CA ALA A 135 12.83 14.62 10.36
C ALA A 135 11.84 15.28 9.38
N VAL A 136 11.46 14.59 8.28
CA VAL A 136 10.48 15.11 7.32
C VAL A 136 9.09 14.51 7.50
N ILE A 137 8.90 13.60 8.45
CA ILE A 137 7.60 13.00 8.76
C ILE A 137 6.88 13.90 9.76
N GLU A 138 5.77 14.49 9.33
CA GLU A 138 4.91 15.32 10.18
C GLU A 138 4.04 14.47 11.10
N SER A 139 3.43 13.42 10.56
CA SER A 139 2.58 12.49 11.32
C SER A 139 2.48 11.13 10.65
N VAL A 140 2.12 10.13 11.45
CA VAL A 140 1.88 8.76 11.01
C VAL A 140 0.45 8.38 11.38
N ALA A 141 -0.32 7.90 10.41
CA ALA A 141 -1.65 7.38 10.64
C ALA A 141 -1.72 5.90 10.29
N ARG A 142 -2.40 5.12 11.13
CA ARG A 142 -2.65 3.69 10.93
C ARG A 142 -4.10 3.45 10.57
N VAL A 143 -4.33 2.65 9.54
CA VAL A 143 -5.66 2.17 9.13
C VAL A 143 -5.64 0.66 9.17
N THR A 144 -6.46 0.05 10.03
CA THR A 144 -6.61 -1.40 10.14
C THR A 144 -7.75 -1.88 9.24
N HIS A 145 -7.59 -3.05 8.65
CA HIS A 145 -8.56 -3.64 7.76
C HIS A 145 -9.09 -4.98 8.31
N ALA A 146 -10.30 -5.32 7.94
CA ALA A 146 -10.96 -6.56 8.39
C ALA A 146 -10.26 -7.84 7.92
N ASP A 147 -9.35 -7.74 6.94
CA ASP A 147 -8.56 -8.85 6.42
C ASP A 147 -7.28 -9.14 7.25
N GLY A 148 -7.14 -8.51 8.43
CA GLY A 148 -5.98 -8.67 9.31
C GLY A 148 -4.73 -7.93 8.82
N THR A 149 -4.88 -7.01 7.87
CA THR A 149 -3.79 -6.14 7.40
C THR A 149 -3.96 -4.71 7.91
N GLU A 150 -2.87 -3.97 7.89
CA GLU A 150 -2.86 -2.54 8.19
C GLU A 150 -2.16 -1.74 7.09
N ASP A 151 -2.60 -0.51 6.92
CA ASP A 151 -1.94 0.49 6.10
C ASP A 151 -1.37 1.58 7.01
N VAL A 152 -0.12 1.97 6.77
CA VAL A 152 0.56 3.04 7.52
C VAL A 152 0.81 4.21 6.58
N VAL A 153 0.12 5.31 6.81
CA VAL A 153 0.21 6.54 6.00
C VAL A 153 1.26 7.45 6.61
N LEU A 154 2.21 7.89 5.80
CA LEU A 154 3.24 8.84 6.19
C LEU A 154 2.86 10.22 5.65
N ARG A 155 2.50 11.15 6.52
CA ARG A 155 2.33 12.54 6.14
C ARG A 155 3.68 13.24 6.20
N ILE A 156 4.09 13.83 5.07
CA ILE A 156 5.39 14.44 4.90
C ILE A 156 5.24 15.96 4.91
N MET A 157 6.14 16.66 5.61
CA MET A 157 6.21 18.11 5.62
C MET A 157 6.49 18.66 4.22
N LYS A 158 5.86 19.78 3.88
CA LYS A 158 6.08 20.49 2.61
C LYS A 158 7.42 21.26 2.68
N PRO A 159 8.17 21.39 1.56
CA PRO A 159 7.82 21.04 0.17
C PRO A 159 8.43 19.72 -0.32
N ALA A 160 7.91 18.57 0.06
CA ALA A 160 8.39 17.30 -0.51
C ALA A 160 7.89 17.13 -1.94
N ARG A 161 8.81 17.07 -2.91
CA ARG A 161 8.50 16.81 -4.33
C ARG A 161 8.50 15.31 -4.60
N ILE A 162 7.43 14.64 -4.23
CA ILE A 162 7.26 13.20 -4.50
C ILE A 162 6.23 13.04 -5.62
N SER A 163 6.54 12.27 -6.65
CA SER A 163 5.61 11.99 -7.73
C SER A 163 4.57 10.97 -7.30
N TRP A 164 3.28 11.31 -7.43
CA TRP A 164 2.18 10.40 -7.16
C TRP A 164 2.22 9.14 -8.04
N ILE A 165 2.51 9.33 -9.34
CA ILE A 165 2.59 8.23 -10.32
C ILE A 165 3.74 7.28 -9.99
N ALA A 166 4.88 7.82 -9.57
CA ALA A 166 6.06 7.03 -9.25
C ALA A 166 5.86 6.17 -7.99
N LEU A 167 5.07 6.67 -7.02
CA LEU A 167 4.75 5.92 -5.80
C LEU A 167 3.57 4.97 -5.95
N TRP A 168 2.75 5.14 -6.99
CA TRP A 168 1.60 4.28 -7.17
C TRP A 168 2.01 2.80 -7.32
N PRO A 169 1.37 1.85 -6.63
CA PRO A 169 0.16 1.95 -5.82
C PRO A 169 0.39 2.21 -4.31
N HIS A 170 1.61 2.58 -3.89
CA HIS A 170 2.02 2.78 -2.49
C HIS A 170 1.84 4.22 -2.00
N VAL A 171 0.79 4.88 -2.47
CA VAL A 171 0.43 6.25 -2.14
C VAL A 171 -1.05 6.33 -1.77
N ARG A 172 -1.42 7.29 -0.92
CA ARG A 172 -2.84 7.53 -0.60
C ARG A 172 -3.55 8.13 -1.81
N THR A 173 -4.61 7.46 -2.26
CA THR A 173 -5.34 7.81 -3.48
C THR A 173 -6.05 9.15 -3.41
N ALA A 174 -6.42 9.59 -2.20
CA ALA A 174 -7.20 10.82 -1.99
C ALA A 174 -6.40 12.13 -2.17
N SER A 175 -5.07 12.06 -2.29
CA SER A 175 -4.22 13.25 -2.34
C SER A 175 -3.26 13.22 -3.52
N ILE A 176 -3.74 13.64 -4.70
CA ILE A 176 -2.92 13.70 -5.92
C ILE A 176 -1.92 14.87 -5.86
N LEU A 177 -2.35 16.01 -5.33
CA LEU A 177 -1.52 17.23 -5.24
C LEU A 177 -0.48 17.16 -4.12
N HIS A 178 -0.74 16.37 -3.07
CA HIS A 178 0.15 16.17 -1.95
C HIS A 178 0.27 14.66 -1.69
N PRO A 179 1.11 13.97 -2.45
CA PRO A 179 1.25 12.52 -2.32
C PRO A 179 1.72 12.15 -0.92
N GLU A 180 0.93 11.35 -0.22
CA GLU A 180 1.27 10.78 1.08
C GLU A 180 1.75 9.35 0.85
N PRO A 181 3.06 9.05 1.01
CA PRO A 181 3.55 7.69 0.94
C PRO A 181 2.85 6.80 1.95
N MET A 182 2.59 5.57 1.56
CA MET A 182 1.84 4.63 2.38
C MET A 182 2.48 3.24 2.33
N LEU A 183 2.79 2.69 3.49
CA LEU A 183 3.11 1.28 3.61
C LEU A 183 1.77 0.52 3.62
N ARG A 184 1.50 -0.24 2.58
CA ARG A 184 0.19 -0.87 2.37
C ARG A 184 0.16 -2.34 2.70
N ALA A 185 -0.99 -2.78 3.19
CA ALA A 185 -1.33 -4.19 3.38
C ALA A 185 -0.27 -4.95 4.18
N LEU A 186 0.25 -4.33 5.24
CA LEU A 186 1.17 -4.98 6.16
C LEU A 186 0.41 -5.96 7.05
N PRO A 187 0.98 -7.12 7.40
CA PRO A 187 0.40 -7.96 8.42
C PRO A 187 0.28 -7.19 9.74
N GLN A 188 -0.91 -7.13 10.31
CA GLN A 188 -1.12 -6.44 11.60
C GLN A 188 -0.29 -7.09 12.73
N ALA A 189 -0.05 -8.40 12.64
CA ALA A 189 0.75 -9.14 13.61
C ALA A 189 2.22 -8.67 13.69
N ASP A 190 2.75 -8.07 12.61
CA ASP A 190 4.15 -7.62 12.57
C ASP A 190 4.39 -6.36 13.39
N GLY A 191 3.34 -5.63 13.78
CA GLY A 191 3.44 -4.43 14.61
C GLY A 191 4.23 -3.28 13.98
N ALA A 192 4.34 -3.24 12.65
CA ALA A 192 5.15 -2.27 11.91
C ALA A 192 4.83 -0.81 12.27
N ALA A 193 3.52 -0.50 12.40
CA ALA A 193 3.09 0.84 12.80
C ALA A 193 3.57 1.23 14.20
N GLN A 194 3.58 0.28 15.13
CA GLN A 194 4.07 0.52 16.50
C GLN A 194 5.58 0.67 16.55
N ILE A 195 6.32 -0.14 15.78
CA ILE A 195 7.77 -0.04 15.67
C ILE A 195 8.15 1.32 15.11
N LEU A 196 7.47 1.76 14.03
CA LEU A 196 7.71 3.06 13.43
C LEU A 196 7.42 4.22 14.40
N ALA A 197 6.29 4.17 15.10
CA ALA A 197 5.94 5.20 16.08
C ALA A 197 6.97 5.32 17.20
N ARG A 198 7.45 4.19 17.72
CA ARG A 198 8.53 4.18 18.74
C ARG A 198 9.84 4.72 18.19
N ALA A 199 10.20 4.34 16.96
CA ALA A 199 11.44 4.80 16.34
C ALA A 199 11.44 6.32 16.13
N ILE A 200 10.33 6.88 15.64
CA ILE A 200 10.18 8.34 15.47
C ILE A 200 10.26 9.05 16.81
N ALA A 201 9.54 8.56 17.83
CA ALA A 201 9.56 9.17 19.16
C ALA A 201 10.95 9.09 19.80
N ALA A 202 11.65 7.98 19.67
CA ALA A 202 13.03 7.85 20.15
C ALA A 202 13.97 8.82 19.45
N SER A 203 13.81 9.02 18.14
CA SER A 203 14.61 9.98 17.38
C SER A 203 14.35 11.44 17.75
N ALA A 204 13.11 11.76 18.21
CA ALA A 204 12.72 13.10 18.65
C ALA A 204 12.96 13.34 20.15
N GLY A 205 13.41 12.36 20.91
CA GLY A 205 13.59 12.47 22.38
C GLY A 205 12.26 12.57 23.14
N VAL A 206 11.14 12.18 22.53
CA VAL A 206 9.78 12.28 23.11
C VAL A 206 9.31 10.93 23.65
N ALA A 207 8.67 10.92 24.83
CA ALA A 207 8.06 9.72 25.38
C ALA A 207 6.88 9.26 24.52
N VAL A 208 6.85 7.98 24.17
CA VAL A 208 5.84 7.40 23.27
C VAL A 208 4.50 7.25 24.01
N GLN A 209 3.45 7.90 23.52
CA GLN A 209 2.08 7.53 23.85
C GLN A 209 1.60 6.38 22.93
N PRO A 210 0.84 5.40 23.41
CA PRO A 210 0.33 4.33 22.58
C PRO A 210 -0.60 4.89 21.50
N MET A 211 -0.35 4.54 20.24
CA MET A 211 -1.18 4.92 19.11
C MET A 211 -2.57 4.28 19.22
N THR A 212 -3.59 5.07 19.42
CA THR A 212 -4.98 4.63 19.36
C THR A 212 -5.35 4.34 17.88
N ALA A 213 -6.04 3.22 17.64
CA ALA A 213 -6.57 2.92 16.31
C ALA A 213 -7.54 4.05 15.90
N ALA A 214 -7.29 4.68 14.77
CA ALA A 214 -8.24 5.62 14.21
C ALA A 214 -9.49 4.83 13.76
N ASP A 215 -10.63 5.12 14.36
CA ASP A 215 -11.91 4.56 13.97
C ASP A 215 -12.17 4.86 12.49
N THR A 216 -12.44 3.83 11.73
CA THR A 216 -12.73 3.89 10.28
C THR A 216 -14.06 4.59 9.95
N ASN A 217 -14.75 5.15 10.95
CA ASN A 217 -16.09 5.71 10.78
C ASN A 217 -16.18 7.25 10.91
N THR A 218 -15.06 7.97 10.92
CA THR A 218 -15.10 9.42 10.93
C THR A 218 -15.01 9.95 9.51
N ARG A 219 -16.19 10.30 8.96
CA ARG A 219 -16.30 11.30 7.86
C ARG A 219 -15.44 12.51 8.26
N PRO A 220 -14.76 13.18 7.31
CA PRO A 220 -13.97 14.37 7.62
C PRO A 220 -14.93 15.51 7.99
N GLY A 221 -15.28 15.60 9.24
CA GLY A 221 -15.91 16.75 9.86
C GLY A 221 -14.82 17.54 10.58
N HIS A 222 -14.66 18.80 10.16
CA HIS A 222 -13.81 19.78 10.80
C HIS A 222 -13.93 19.76 12.32
N THR A 223 -12.82 19.51 13.01
CA THR A 223 -12.63 20.07 14.36
C THR A 223 -11.28 20.78 14.37
N ALA A 224 -11.39 22.11 14.23
CA ALA A 224 -10.32 23.00 14.63
C ALA A 224 -10.11 22.85 16.13
N VAL A 225 -8.90 22.60 16.56
CA VAL A 225 -8.47 22.87 17.93
C VAL A 225 -7.56 24.09 17.85
N THR A 226 -8.13 25.21 18.27
CA THR A 226 -7.41 26.42 18.66
C THR A 226 -6.83 26.24 20.06
N ALA A 227 -5.59 26.50 20.20
CA ALA A 227 -4.86 27.23 21.23
C ALA A 227 -3.38 26.82 21.25
#